data_6286ab5cf837fe8768162cb02553b09e
#
_entry.id   6286ab5cf837fe8768162cb02553b09e
#
_cell.length_a   1.000
_cell.length_b   1.000
_cell.length_c   1.000
_cell.angle_alpha   90.00
_cell.angle_beta   90.00
_cell.angle_gamma   90.00
#
_symmetry.space_group_name_H-M   'P 1'
#
loop_
_entity.id
_entity.type
_entity.pdbx_description
1 polymer ?
#
loop_
_entity_poly.entity_id
_entity_poly.type
_entity_poly.pdbx_seq_one_letter_code
_entity_poly.pdbx_strand_id
1 'polypeptide(L)'
;MREALKPGGTLVLSVPALSALYGPKDTEVGHFRRYDKPDLLSVIDHAGLEVQRCRYWNLLGVAPVWLSNKRGKRLDESLRYSKSVPKRMLNRALRFWFEYLENPLSPPLGMTLLLTATPR
;
A
#
# COMPACT_ATOMS: atom_id res chain seq x y z
N MET A 1 -17.67 2.41 -11.64
CA MET A 1 -17.19 3.26 -10.52
C MET A 1 -17.81 4.66 -10.57
N ARG A 2 -17.72 5.37 -11.68
CA ARG A 2 -18.29 6.73 -11.80
C ARG A 2 -19.79 6.80 -11.49
N GLU A 3 -20.55 5.82 -11.99
CA GLU A 3 -22.01 5.74 -11.81
C GLU A 3 -22.45 5.51 -10.35
N ALA A 4 -21.55 4.97 -9.51
CA ALA A 4 -21.80 4.77 -8.10
C ALA A 4 -21.55 6.04 -7.25
N LEU A 5 -20.93 7.08 -7.83
CA LEU A 5 -20.64 8.32 -7.14
C LEU A 5 -21.74 9.34 -7.38
N LYS A 6 -22.21 9.93 -6.29
CA LYS A 6 -23.09 11.12 -6.36
C LYS A 6 -22.33 12.31 -6.96
N PRO A 7 -23.02 13.27 -7.60
CA PRO A 7 -22.39 14.53 -7.98
C PRO A 7 -21.68 15.17 -6.80
N GLY A 8 -20.38 15.52 -6.97
CA GLY A 8 -19.54 16.03 -5.90
C GLY A 8 -19.00 14.98 -4.93
N GLY A 9 -19.29 13.69 -5.15
CA GLY A 9 -18.75 12.59 -4.34
C GLY A 9 -17.25 12.37 -4.54
N THR A 10 -16.59 11.82 -3.53
CA THR A 10 -15.17 11.48 -3.58
C THR A 10 -14.98 9.96 -3.53
N LEU A 11 -14.23 9.43 -4.49
CA LEU A 11 -13.74 8.06 -4.44
C LEU A 11 -12.47 8.02 -3.58
N VAL A 12 -12.45 7.14 -2.59
CA VAL A 12 -11.23 6.80 -1.84
C VAL A 12 -10.87 5.36 -2.15
N LEU A 13 -9.67 5.13 -2.63
CA LEU A 13 -9.21 3.82 -3.06
C LEU A 13 -7.90 3.46 -2.35
N SER A 14 -7.82 2.23 -1.88
CA SER A 14 -6.60 1.62 -1.33
C SER A 14 -6.33 0.32 -2.07
N VAL A 15 -5.18 0.23 -2.71
CA VAL A 15 -4.79 -0.96 -3.49
C VAL A 15 -3.35 -1.38 -3.17
N PRO A 16 -3.04 -2.70 -3.26
CA PRO A 16 -1.67 -3.17 -3.16
C PRO A 16 -0.80 -2.54 -4.25
N ALA A 17 0.35 -2.01 -3.86
CA ALA A 17 1.26 -1.32 -4.75
C ALA A 17 2.44 -2.20 -5.17
N LEU A 18 3.16 -1.76 -6.21
CA LEU A 18 4.39 -2.34 -6.72
C LEU A 18 4.21 -3.75 -7.27
N SER A 19 3.94 -3.85 -8.57
CA SER A 19 3.76 -5.14 -9.27
C SER A 19 4.95 -6.08 -9.10
N ALA A 20 6.17 -5.55 -8.98
CA ALA A 20 7.38 -6.32 -8.73
C ALA A 20 7.39 -7.05 -7.35
N LEU A 21 6.54 -6.66 -6.41
CA LEU A 21 6.41 -7.30 -5.11
C LEU A 21 5.34 -8.40 -5.07
N TYR A 22 4.66 -8.68 -6.18
CA TYR A 22 3.68 -9.76 -6.23
C TYR A 22 4.33 -11.10 -5.92
N GLY A 23 3.76 -11.85 -4.99
CA GLY A 23 4.29 -13.12 -4.54
C GLY A 23 3.24 -14.03 -3.90
N PRO A 24 3.65 -15.21 -3.37
CA PRO A 24 2.74 -16.20 -2.81
C PRO A 24 1.80 -15.65 -1.73
N LYS A 25 2.26 -14.69 -0.95
CA LYS A 25 1.46 -14.04 0.09
C LYS A 25 0.28 -13.27 -0.48
N ASP A 26 0.43 -12.64 -1.63
CA ASP A 26 -0.67 -11.93 -2.31
C ASP A 26 -1.78 -12.89 -2.68
N THR A 27 -1.45 -14.07 -3.18
CA THR A 27 -2.42 -15.13 -3.50
C THR A 27 -3.12 -15.63 -2.24
N GLU A 28 -2.41 -15.84 -1.14
CA GLU A 28 -2.97 -16.30 0.14
C GLU A 28 -4.00 -15.32 0.73
N VAL A 29 -3.78 -14.02 0.58
CA VAL A 29 -4.70 -12.98 1.08
C VAL A 29 -5.75 -12.53 0.07
N GLY A 30 -5.79 -13.17 -1.10
CA GLY A 30 -6.77 -12.86 -2.15
C GLY A 30 -6.45 -11.65 -3.01
N HIS A 31 -5.21 -11.21 -3.04
CA HIS A 31 -4.77 -10.17 -3.96
C HIS A 31 -4.52 -10.76 -5.34
N PHE A 32 -5.34 -10.37 -6.33
CA PHE A 32 -5.17 -10.84 -7.71
C PHE A 32 -4.02 -10.16 -8.43
N ARG A 33 -3.71 -8.91 -8.10
CA ARG A 33 -2.61 -8.13 -8.66
C ARG A 33 -2.19 -6.99 -7.74
N ARG A 34 -0.97 -6.52 -7.95
CA ARG A 34 -0.48 -5.25 -7.43
C ARG A 34 -0.45 -4.21 -8.54
N TYR A 35 -0.68 -2.96 -8.19
CA TYR A 35 -0.73 -1.85 -9.14
C TYR A 35 0.53 -1.01 -9.06
N ASP A 36 1.07 -0.65 -10.20
CA ASP A 36 2.02 0.43 -10.31
C ASP A 36 1.27 1.77 -10.43
N LYS A 37 1.87 2.83 -9.92
CA LYS A 37 1.19 4.13 -9.86
C LYS A 37 0.71 4.64 -11.23
N PRO A 38 1.52 4.57 -12.31
CA PRO A 38 1.06 4.99 -13.64
C PRO A 38 -0.14 4.21 -14.15
N ASP A 39 -0.16 2.89 -13.92
CA ASP A 39 -1.26 2.03 -14.34
C ASP A 39 -2.56 2.37 -13.61
N LEU A 40 -2.46 2.58 -12.29
CA LEU A 40 -3.62 2.98 -11.50
C LEU A 40 -4.18 4.33 -11.95
N LEU A 41 -3.31 5.31 -12.19
CA LEU A 41 -3.72 6.63 -12.68
C LEU A 41 -4.43 6.54 -14.04
N SER A 42 -3.93 5.70 -14.95
CA SER A 42 -4.55 5.44 -16.23
C SER A 42 -5.94 4.84 -16.11
N VAL A 43 -6.12 3.85 -15.23
CA VAL A 43 -7.44 3.23 -14.98
C VAL A 43 -8.45 4.25 -14.44
N ILE A 44 -8.03 5.12 -13.54
CA ILE A 44 -8.90 6.17 -12.96
C ILE A 44 -9.28 7.22 -14.02
N ASP A 45 -8.33 7.62 -14.85
CA ASP A 45 -8.56 8.56 -15.94
C ASP A 45 -9.56 8.01 -16.96
N HIS A 46 -9.39 6.75 -17.40
CA HIS A 46 -10.33 6.06 -18.29
C HIS A 46 -11.74 5.91 -17.69
N ALA A 47 -11.84 5.83 -16.36
CA ALA A 47 -13.13 5.81 -15.67
C ALA A 47 -13.83 7.18 -15.63
N GLY A 48 -13.22 8.24 -16.17
CA GLY A 48 -13.76 9.60 -16.18
C GLY A 48 -13.70 10.28 -14.82
N LEU A 49 -12.73 9.92 -14.02
CA LEU A 49 -12.47 10.48 -12.70
C LEU A 49 -11.19 11.32 -12.71
N GLU A 50 -11.20 12.40 -11.96
CA GLU A 50 -10.04 13.27 -11.77
C GLU A 50 -9.34 12.92 -10.45
N VAL A 51 -8.05 12.60 -10.52
CA VAL A 51 -7.25 12.27 -9.34
C VAL A 51 -6.91 13.54 -8.58
N GLN A 52 -7.35 13.62 -7.33
CA GLN A 52 -7.02 14.71 -6.41
C GLN A 52 -5.70 14.45 -5.69
N ARG A 53 -5.49 13.20 -5.28
CA ARG A 53 -4.27 12.79 -4.58
C ARG A 53 -4.00 11.31 -4.82
N CYS A 54 -2.72 10.98 -5.04
CA CYS A 54 -2.25 9.60 -5.10
C CYS A 54 -0.90 9.50 -4.43
N ARG A 55 -0.79 8.65 -3.40
CA ARG A 55 0.43 8.49 -2.63
C ARG A 55 0.70 7.04 -2.27
N TYR A 56 1.97 6.71 -2.13
CA TYR A 56 2.39 5.47 -1.50
C TYR A 56 2.26 5.52 0.01
N TRP A 57 2.00 4.38 0.61
CA TRP A 57 1.94 4.21 2.05
C TRP A 57 2.60 2.89 2.47
N ASN A 58 3.12 2.84 3.71
CA ASN A 58 3.82 1.69 4.27
C ASN A 58 5.13 1.36 3.56
N LEU A 59 6.06 2.31 3.55
CA LEU A 59 7.40 2.12 3.02
C LEU A 59 8.17 1.01 3.77
N LEU A 60 8.02 0.91 5.08
CA LEU A 60 8.72 -0.08 5.91
C LEU A 60 8.38 -1.54 5.53
N GLY A 61 7.20 -1.77 4.96
CA GLY A 61 6.79 -3.11 4.53
C GLY A 61 7.47 -3.61 3.25
N VAL A 62 8.07 -2.70 2.46
CA VAL A 62 8.65 -3.05 1.15
C VAL A 62 9.85 -3.99 1.28
N ALA A 63 10.81 -3.66 2.13
CA ALA A 63 12.05 -4.44 2.26
C ALA A 63 11.82 -5.87 2.76
N PRO A 64 11.02 -6.13 3.81
CA PRO A 64 10.71 -7.48 4.25
C PRO A 64 10.02 -8.32 3.19
N VAL A 65 9.05 -7.75 2.47
CA VAL A 65 8.31 -8.48 1.42
C VAL A 65 9.21 -8.77 0.23
N TRP A 66 10.00 -7.80 -0.21
CA TRP A 66 10.97 -8.01 -1.29
C TRP A 66 11.96 -9.12 -0.94
N LEU A 67 12.50 -9.10 0.27
CA LEU A 67 13.45 -10.11 0.75
C LEU A 67 12.80 -11.50 0.86
N SER A 68 11.56 -11.57 1.34
CA SER A 68 10.78 -12.81 1.42
C SER A 68 10.55 -13.42 0.05
N ASN A 69 10.16 -12.62 -0.94
CA ASN A 69 9.94 -13.09 -2.30
C ASN A 69 11.24 -13.62 -2.94
N LYS A 70 12.37 -12.95 -2.68
CA LYS A 70 13.67 -13.33 -3.22
C LYS A 70 14.21 -14.64 -2.62
N ARG A 71 13.94 -14.91 -1.36
CA ARG A 71 14.42 -16.10 -0.64
C ARG A 71 13.48 -17.30 -0.75
N GLY A 72 12.27 -17.14 -1.28
CA GLY A 72 11.27 -18.21 -1.36
C GLY A 72 10.86 -18.78 0.00
N LYS A 73 11.21 -18.13 1.09
CA LYS A 73 10.89 -18.55 2.46
C LYS A 73 9.85 -17.64 3.08
N ARG A 74 8.90 -18.23 3.82
CA ARG A 74 7.99 -17.50 4.69
C ARG A 74 8.78 -16.83 5.82
N LEU A 75 9.10 -15.56 5.67
CA LEU A 75 9.66 -14.75 6.77
C LEU A 75 8.62 -14.46 7.88
N ASP A 76 7.39 -14.92 7.67
CA ASP A 76 6.25 -14.52 8.48
C ASP A 76 6.30 -14.99 9.94
N GLU A 77 6.88 -16.15 10.21
CA GLU A 77 6.87 -16.69 11.58
C GLU A 77 8.04 -16.21 12.42
N SER A 78 9.23 -16.05 11.83
CA SER A 78 10.40 -15.66 12.61
C SER A 78 10.36 -14.20 13.07
N LEU A 79 9.76 -13.30 12.30
CA LEU A 79 9.62 -11.89 12.68
C LEU A 79 8.45 -11.66 13.65
N ARG A 80 7.41 -12.48 13.57
CA ARG A 80 6.28 -12.46 14.52
C ARG A 80 6.67 -12.98 15.92
N TYR A 81 7.63 -13.90 15.96
CA TYR A 81 8.07 -14.56 17.19
C TYR A 81 9.45 -14.12 17.67
N SER A 82 10.03 -13.07 17.12
CA SER A 82 11.21 -12.46 17.70
C SER A 82 10.89 -11.94 19.09
N LYS A 83 11.22 -12.74 20.08
CA LYS A 83 11.02 -12.43 21.51
C LYS A 83 11.90 -11.29 22.03
N SER A 84 12.74 -10.70 21.18
CA SER A 84 13.76 -9.74 21.58
C SER A 84 13.28 -8.31 21.73
N VAL A 85 12.11 -7.96 21.16
CA VAL A 85 11.53 -6.60 21.25
C VAL A 85 10.11 -6.67 21.82
N PRO A 86 9.80 -5.98 22.94
CA PRO A 86 8.44 -5.89 23.47
C PRO A 86 7.50 -5.30 22.42
N LYS A 87 6.32 -5.92 22.24
CA LYS A 87 5.28 -5.41 21.32
C LYS A 87 4.97 -3.91 21.50
N ARG A 88 5.03 -3.44 22.75
CA ARG A 88 4.80 -2.02 23.08
C ARG A 88 5.84 -1.10 22.45
N MET A 89 7.12 -1.48 22.46
CA MET A 89 8.19 -0.67 21.86
C MET A 89 8.10 -0.68 20.35
N LEU A 90 7.81 -1.83 19.76
CA LEU A 90 7.60 -1.95 18.31
C LEU A 90 6.40 -1.10 17.85
N ASN A 91 5.28 -1.17 18.54
CA ASN A 91 4.10 -0.38 18.22
C ASN A 91 4.35 1.13 18.36
N ARG A 92 5.11 1.54 19.38
CA ARG A 92 5.52 2.95 19.54
C ARG A 92 6.41 3.42 18.40
N ALA A 93 7.39 2.62 18.02
CA ALA A 93 8.30 2.94 16.91
C ALA A 93 7.54 3.03 15.58
N LEU A 94 6.61 2.11 15.30
CA LEU A 94 5.78 2.14 14.11
C LEU A 94 4.84 3.35 14.10
N ARG A 95 4.19 3.67 15.21
CA ARG A 95 3.36 4.87 15.32
C ARG A 95 4.17 6.14 15.06
N PHE A 96 5.33 6.27 15.69
CA PHE A 96 6.23 7.40 15.47
C PHE A 96 6.62 7.51 13.99
N TRP A 97 7.00 6.39 13.36
CA TRP A 97 7.34 6.35 11.95
C TRP A 97 6.19 6.84 11.06
N PHE A 98 4.98 6.29 11.22
CA PHE A 98 3.84 6.65 10.39
C PHE A 98 3.36 8.07 10.64
N GLU A 99 3.31 8.53 11.87
CA GLU A 99 2.81 9.86 12.21
C GLU A 99 3.78 10.98 11.83
N TYR A 100 5.07 10.79 12.06
CA TYR A 100 6.05 11.88 11.95
C TYR A 100 6.94 11.81 10.71
N LEU A 101 7.15 10.65 10.14
CA LEU A 101 8.05 10.48 9.00
C LEU A 101 7.29 10.14 7.71
N GLU A 102 6.46 9.11 7.70
CA GLU A 102 5.84 8.64 6.47
C GLU A 102 4.66 9.51 6.02
N ASN A 103 3.74 9.84 6.91
CA ASN A 103 2.57 10.64 6.54
C ASN A 103 2.91 12.03 6.02
N PRO A 104 3.82 12.82 6.66
CA PRO A 104 4.20 14.13 6.16
C PRO A 104 5.05 14.07 4.88
N LEU A 105 5.96 13.10 4.76
CA LEU A 105 6.97 13.07 3.71
C LEU A 105 6.51 12.45 2.38
N SER A 106 5.38 11.74 2.35
CA SER A 106 4.88 11.05 1.15
C SER A 106 5.97 10.27 0.41
N PRO A 107 6.39 9.10 0.93
CA PRO A 107 7.53 8.37 0.38
C PRO A 107 7.31 7.98 -1.10
N PRO A 108 8.39 7.84 -1.89
CA PRO A 108 8.32 7.50 -3.32
C PRO A 108 7.95 6.04 -3.58
N LEU A 109 7.96 5.19 -2.56
CA LEU A 109 7.60 3.77 -2.61
C LEU A 109 6.80 3.38 -1.37
N GLY A 110 5.99 2.35 -1.50
CA GLY A 110 5.23 1.79 -0.37
C GLY A 110 4.47 0.54 -0.78
N MET A 111 4.01 -0.21 0.20
CA MET A 111 3.23 -1.45 0.00
C MET A 111 1.83 -1.19 -0.55
N THR A 112 1.32 0.00 -0.37
CA THR A 112 -0.05 0.38 -0.69
C THR A 112 -0.07 1.70 -1.45
N LEU A 113 -0.94 1.81 -2.45
CA LEU A 113 -1.32 3.08 -3.07
C LEU A 113 -2.65 3.54 -2.50
N LEU A 114 -2.66 4.75 -1.97
CA LEU A 114 -3.84 5.47 -1.53
C LEU A 114 -4.17 6.56 -2.55
N LEU A 115 -5.39 6.54 -3.05
CA LEU A 115 -5.86 7.48 -4.08
C LEU A 115 -7.19 8.09 -3.69
N THR A 116 -7.32 9.37 -3.95
CA THR A 116 -8.61 10.08 -3.92
C THR A 116 -8.88 10.67 -5.29
N ALA A 117 -10.11 10.52 -5.76
CA ALA A 117 -10.55 11.03 -7.05
C ALA A 117 -12.00 11.53 -6.98
N THR A 118 -12.34 12.46 -7.86
CA THR A 118 -13.69 13.02 -8.01
C THR A 118 -14.19 12.86 -9.45
N PRO A 119 -15.50 12.78 -9.70
CA PRO A 119 -16.04 12.82 -11.04
C PRO A 119 -15.63 14.11 -11.76
N ARG A 120 -15.25 13.97 -13.02
CA ARG A 120 -15.04 15.11 -13.92
C ARG A 120 -16.36 15.80 -14.28
#